data_8d5be673279aa09a32d8bf6fea78ca59
#
_entry.id   8d5be673279aa09a32d8bf6fea78ca59
#
_cell.length_a   1.000
_cell.length_b   1.000
_cell.length_c   1.000
_cell.angle_alpha   90.00
_cell.angle_beta   90.00
_cell.angle_gamma   90.00
#
_symmetry.space_group_name_H-M   'P 1'
#
loop_
_entity.id
_entity.type
_entity.pdbx_description
1 polymer ?
#
loop_
_entity_poly.entity_id
_entity_poly.type
_entity_poly.pdbx_seq_one_letter_code
_entity_poly.pdbx_strand_id
1 'polypeptide(L)'
;MIRQFARDFLRAFAGEAQGLLAPNIGIEIVEQDERRLVTLSERRQVVVDKRFGTVKCGAKVLASFDAIQSIDIQHQRGDDVAEAWNVSLYLSWYARVQIGRTGDATEASIVAARLSTITGKKVLAL
;
A
#
# COMPACT_ATOMS: atom_id res chain seq x y z
N MET A 1 6.76 11.94 14.36
CA MET A 1 5.87 11.80 15.52
C MET A 1 4.67 12.74 15.48
N ILE A 2 4.88 14.05 15.37
CA ILE A 2 3.77 15.01 15.27
C ILE A 2 2.90 14.72 14.05
N ARG A 3 3.52 14.39 12.95
CA ARG A 3 2.86 14.08 11.70
C ARG A 3 1.99 12.82 11.80
N GLN A 4 2.50 11.80 12.48
CA GLN A 4 1.76 10.57 12.70
C GLN A 4 0.58 10.79 13.66
N PHE A 5 0.79 11.57 14.71
CA PHE A 5 -0.25 11.92 15.68
C PHE A 5 -1.40 12.64 14.98
N ALA A 6 -1.10 13.61 14.13
CA ALA A 6 -2.12 14.35 13.39
C ALA A 6 -2.92 13.44 12.46
N ARG A 7 -2.25 12.50 11.82
CA ARG A 7 -2.91 11.53 10.96
C ARG A 7 -3.82 10.59 11.74
N ASP A 8 -3.33 10.08 12.86
CA ASP A 8 -4.12 9.18 13.71
C ASP A 8 -5.36 9.89 14.24
N PHE A 9 -5.21 11.15 14.60
CA PHE A 9 -6.33 11.96 15.06
C PHE A 9 -7.37 12.16 13.96
N LEU A 10 -6.93 12.55 12.76
CA LEU A 10 -7.82 12.75 11.62
C LEU A 10 -8.48 11.43 11.19
N ARG A 11 -7.77 10.34 11.26
CA ARG A 11 -8.29 9.03 10.93
C ARG A 11 -9.36 8.60 11.92
N ALA A 12 -9.12 8.78 13.21
CA ALA A 12 -10.09 8.44 14.24
C ALA A 12 -11.37 9.25 14.07
N PHE A 13 -11.23 10.55 13.78
CA PHE A 13 -12.37 11.43 13.56
C PHE A 13 -13.13 11.05 12.29
N ALA A 14 -12.41 10.81 11.20
CA ALA A 14 -13.01 10.38 9.94
C ALA A 14 -13.65 8.99 10.08
N GLY A 15 -13.04 8.11 10.88
CA GLY A 15 -13.56 6.77 11.14
C GLY A 15 -14.92 6.80 11.82
N GLU A 16 -15.14 7.72 12.75
CA GLU A 16 -16.43 7.87 13.41
C GLU A 16 -17.50 8.33 12.41
N ALA A 17 -17.16 9.26 11.52
CA ALA A 17 -18.09 9.76 10.52
C ALA A 17 -18.35 8.73 9.41
N GLN A 18 -17.33 7.98 9.00
CA GLN A 18 -17.41 7.04 7.90
C GLN A 18 -17.78 5.63 8.31
N GLY A 19 -17.64 5.28 9.57
CA GLY A 19 -17.97 3.96 10.08
C GLY A 19 -19.44 3.58 9.90
N LEU A 20 -20.28 4.58 9.66
CA LEU A 20 -21.70 4.39 9.38
C LEU A 20 -21.99 4.18 7.90
N LEU A 21 -21.04 4.52 7.00
CA LEU A 21 -21.27 4.58 5.56
C LEU A 21 -20.43 3.59 4.76
N ALA A 22 -19.18 3.37 5.13
CA ALA A 22 -18.28 2.50 4.38
C ALA A 22 -17.08 2.08 5.23
N PRO A 23 -16.48 0.91 4.93
CA PRO A 23 -15.24 0.52 5.60
C PRO A 23 -14.15 1.55 5.30
N ASN A 24 -13.38 1.88 6.33
CA ASN A 24 -12.27 2.80 6.21
C ASN A 24 -11.09 2.07 5.57
N ILE A 25 -10.91 2.26 4.27
CA ILE A 25 -9.77 1.68 3.53
C ILE A 25 -8.83 2.79 3.10
N GLY A 26 -7.54 2.52 3.22
CA GLY A 26 -6.51 3.46 2.81
C GLY A 26 -5.14 2.83 2.93
N ILE A 27 -4.17 3.47 2.30
CA ILE A 27 -2.76 3.08 2.40
C ILE A 27 -2.00 4.28 2.92
N GLU A 28 -1.49 4.15 4.12
CA GLU A 28 -0.71 5.21 4.75
C GLU A 28 0.78 4.94 4.58
N ILE A 29 1.53 5.96 4.17
CA ILE A 29 2.98 5.92 4.18
C ILE A 29 3.42 6.39 5.56
N VAL A 30 3.87 5.44 6.38
CA VAL A 30 4.26 5.70 7.77
C VAL A 30 5.69 6.23 7.85
N GLU A 31 6.57 5.70 7.00
CA GLU A 31 7.96 6.07 6.96
C GLU A 31 8.45 6.00 5.53
N GLN A 32 9.26 6.97 5.12
CA GLN A 32 9.83 7.00 3.79
C GLN A 32 11.17 7.71 3.79
N ASP A 33 12.20 7.03 3.29
CA ASP A 33 13.47 7.63 2.95
C ASP A 33 14.04 6.94 1.70
N GLU A 34 15.28 7.18 1.35
CA GLU A 34 15.90 6.63 0.15
C GLU A 34 16.07 5.10 0.19
N ARG A 35 16.05 4.52 1.38
CA ARG A 35 16.35 3.10 1.58
C ARG A 35 15.16 2.30 2.06
N ARG A 36 14.15 2.97 2.59
CA ARG A 36 13.08 2.29 3.30
C ARG A 36 11.74 2.96 3.07
N LEU A 37 10.74 2.15 2.84
CA LEU A 37 9.35 2.57 2.73
C LEU A 37 8.52 1.68 3.65
N VAL A 38 7.76 2.29 4.54
CA VAL A 38 6.85 1.56 5.43
C VAL A 38 5.43 2.02 5.13
N THR A 39 4.58 1.07 4.79
CA THR A 39 3.17 1.33 4.52
C THR A 39 2.29 0.63 5.54
N LEU A 40 1.14 1.23 5.81
CA LEU A 40 0.13 0.65 6.69
C LEU A 40 -1.21 0.67 5.97
N SER A 41 -1.84 -0.50 5.85
CA SER A 41 -3.16 -0.65 5.25
C SER A 41 -3.88 -1.81 5.92
N GLU A 42 -5.11 -1.58 6.34
CA GLU A 42 -5.94 -2.59 6.99
C GLU A 42 -5.22 -3.31 8.15
N ARG A 43 -4.56 -2.54 9.01
CA ARG A 43 -3.79 -3.01 10.18
C ARG A 43 -2.56 -3.84 9.82
N ARG A 44 -2.19 -3.85 8.56
CA ARG A 44 -1.04 -4.60 8.08
C ARG A 44 0.07 -3.62 7.70
N GLN A 45 1.22 -3.77 8.34
CA GLN A 45 2.37 -2.93 8.08
C GLN A 45 3.34 -3.69 7.19
N VAL A 46 3.71 -3.08 6.08
CA VAL A 46 4.65 -3.66 5.12
C VAL A 46 5.89 -2.78 5.07
N VAL A 47 7.05 -3.39 5.19
CA VAL A 47 8.35 -2.73 5.15
C VAL A 47 9.07 -3.12 3.87
N VAL A 48 9.36 -2.14 3.03
CA VAL A 48 10.12 -2.31 1.79
C VAL A 48 11.50 -1.74 2.04
N ASP A 49 12.51 -2.60 2.05
CA ASP A 49 13.86 -2.22 2.44
C ASP A 49 14.83 -2.44 1.29
N LYS A 50 15.32 -1.32 0.74
CA LYS A 50 16.27 -1.34 -0.39
C LYS A 50 17.62 -1.91 0.03
N ARG A 51 18.02 -1.72 1.27
CA ARG A 51 19.30 -2.19 1.77
C ARG A 51 19.42 -3.71 1.68
N PHE A 52 18.35 -4.41 2.00
CA PHE A 52 18.30 -5.87 1.95
C PHE A 52 17.58 -6.39 0.71
N GLY A 53 16.99 -5.51 -0.08
CA GLY A 53 16.23 -5.91 -1.26
C GLY A 53 15.02 -6.78 -0.93
N THR A 54 14.33 -6.50 0.17
CA THR A 54 13.24 -7.33 0.67
C THR A 54 11.99 -6.53 1.00
N VAL A 55 10.86 -7.21 0.88
CA VAL A 55 9.55 -6.74 1.33
C VAL A 55 9.11 -7.65 2.47
N LYS A 56 8.85 -7.07 3.62
CA LYS A 56 8.51 -7.83 4.85
C LYS A 56 7.21 -7.35 5.48
N CYS A 57 6.53 -8.28 6.12
CA CYS A 57 5.44 -7.99 7.03
C CYS A 57 5.82 -8.60 8.37
N GLY A 58 6.18 -7.78 9.35
CA GLY A 58 6.77 -8.26 10.60
C GLY A 58 8.08 -8.99 10.33
N ALA A 59 8.21 -10.19 10.87
CA ALA A 59 9.39 -11.03 10.65
C ALA A 59 9.32 -11.83 9.34
N LYS A 60 8.17 -11.84 8.66
CA LYS A 60 7.97 -12.64 7.46
C LYS A 60 8.42 -11.89 6.22
N VAL A 61 9.29 -12.52 5.43
CA VAL A 61 9.69 -12.02 4.11
C VAL A 61 8.59 -12.39 3.12
N LEU A 62 7.97 -11.39 2.50
CA LEU A 62 6.92 -11.58 1.50
C LEU A 62 7.50 -11.77 0.11
N ALA A 63 8.56 -11.04 -0.21
CA ALA A 63 9.22 -11.11 -1.51
C ALA A 63 10.61 -10.50 -1.43
N SER A 64 11.48 -10.92 -2.35
CA SER A 64 12.73 -10.21 -2.65
C SER A 64 12.46 -9.28 -3.83
N PHE A 65 13.25 -8.22 -3.98
CA PHE A 65 13.11 -7.30 -5.12
C PHE A 65 13.30 -8.03 -6.45
N ASP A 66 14.21 -9.00 -6.49
CA ASP A 66 14.47 -9.76 -7.71
C ASP A 66 13.26 -10.57 -8.18
N ALA A 67 12.42 -10.98 -7.25
CA ALA A 67 11.22 -11.74 -7.57
C ALA A 67 10.06 -10.87 -8.06
N ILE A 68 10.12 -9.56 -7.83
CA ILE A 68 9.06 -8.64 -8.24
C ILE A 68 9.19 -8.34 -9.73
N GLN A 69 8.13 -8.57 -10.49
CA GLN A 69 8.10 -8.24 -11.92
C GLN A 69 7.52 -6.86 -12.18
N SER A 70 6.50 -6.48 -11.43
CA SER A 70 5.85 -5.18 -11.57
C SER A 70 5.10 -4.81 -10.31
N ILE A 71 4.74 -3.53 -10.24
CA ILE A 71 3.85 -2.99 -9.22
C ILE A 71 2.53 -2.72 -9.91
N ASP A 72 1.47 -3.41 -9.49
CA ASP A 72 0.18 -3.36 -10.16
C ASP A 72 -0.80 -2.53 -9.36
N ILE A 73 -1.53 -1.65 -10.06
CA ILE A 73 -2.69 -0.95 -9.51
C ILE A 73 -3.92 -1.53 -10.20
N GLN A 74 -4.78 -2.18 -9.42
CA GLN A 74 -6.02 -2.76 -9.92
C GLN A 74 -7.20 -1.95 -9.43
N HIS A 75 -8.00 -1.46 -10.36
CA HIS A 75 -9.22 -0.76 -10.03
C HIS A 75 -10.34 -1.77 -9.84
N GLN A 76 -10.93 -1.76 -8.66
CA GLN A 76 -12.07 -2.61 -8.32
C GLN A 76 -13.34 -1.77 -8.29
N ARG A 77 -14.30 -2.16 -9.12
CA ARG A 77 -15.56 -1.49 -9.23
C ARG A 77 -16.67 -2.53 -9.25
N GLY A 78 -17.62 -2.38 -8.34
CA GLY A 78 -18.77 -3.27 -8.26
C GLY A 78 -20.03 -2.46 -8.03
N ASP A 79 -21.18 -3.03 -8.40
CA ASP A 79 -22.47 -2.34 -8.29
C ASP A 79 -22.85 -2.06 -6.83
N ASP A 80 -22.47 -2.96 -5.93
CA ASP A 80 -22.79 -2.87 -4.51
C ASP A 80 -21.58 -2.62 -3.61
N VAL A 81 -20.41 -2.38 -4.22
CA VAL A 81 -19.15 -2.20 -3.49
C VAL A 81 -18.57 -0.84 -3.80
N ALA A 82 -18.09 -0.16 -2.78
CA ALA A 82 -17.38 1.10 -2.97
C ALA A 82 -16.18 0.91 -3.89
N GLU A 83 -15.96 1.88 -4.76
CA GLU A 83 -14.82 1.89 -5.66
C GLU A 83 -13.51 1.84 -4.88
N ALA A 84 -12.60 1.00 -5.31
CA ALA A 84 -11.32 0.83 -4.63
C ALA A 84 -10.21 0.54 -5.62
N TRP A 85 -8.97 0.87 -5.20
CA TRP A 85 -7.76 0.57 -5.94
C TRP A 85 -6.86 -0.29 -5.08
N ASN A 86 -6.47 -1.45 -5.61
CA ASN A 86 -5.50 -2.34 -4.97
C ASN A 86 -4.11 -2.07 -5.51
N VAL A 87 -3.15 -1.88 -4.60
CA VAL A 87 -1.73 -1.82 -4.96
C VAL A 87 -1.11 -3.14 -4.54
N SER A 88 -0.51 -3.85 -5.48
CA SER A 88 0.11 -5.14 -5.23
C SER A 88 1.41 -5.29 -5.99
N LEU A 89 2.23 -6.24 -5.54
CA LEU A 89 3.46 -6.63 -6.22
C LEU A 89 3.17 -7.92 -6.99
N TYR A 90 3.40 -7.88 -8.29
CA TYR A 90 3.24 -9.05 -9.14
C TYR A 90 4.54 -9.85 -9.15
N LEU A 91 4.47 -11.08 -8.68
CA LEU A 91 5.62 -11.98 -8.66
C LEU A 91 5.53 -13.01 -9.80
N SER A 92 4.34 -13.62 -9.96
CA SER A 92 4.07 -14.58 -11.00
C SER A 92 2.55 -14.70 -11.18
N TRP A 93 2.11 -15.47 -12.18
CA TRP A 93 0.69 -15.64 -12.43
C TRP A 93 -0.08 -16.23 -11.25
N TYR A 94 0.61 -16.93 -10.34
CA TYR A 94 0.00 -17.56 -9.15
C TYR A 94 0.39 -16.87 -7.84
N ALA A 95 1.15 -15.80 -7.88
CA ALA A 95 1.66 -15.17 -6.67
C ALA A 95 1.66 -13.66 -6.77
N ARG A 96 0.97 -13.02 -5.85
CA ARG A 96 0.94 -11.57 -5.67
C ARG A 96 1.09 -11.26 -4.19
N VAL A 97 1.70 -10.12 -3.91
CA VAL A 97 1.78 -9.58 -2.55
C VAL A 97 0.95 -8.30 -2.53
N GLN A 98 -0.11 -8.30 -1.75
CA GLN A 98 -0.93 -7.10 -1.60
C GLN A 98 -0.24 -6.12 -0.65
N ILE A 99 -0.03 -4.90 -1.13
CA ILE A 99 0.49 -3.81 -0.31
C ILE A 99 -0.65 -3.16 0.46
N GLY A 100 -1.74 -2.87 -0.24
CA GLY A 100 -2.90 -2.28 0.39
C GLY A 100 -3.99 -1.92 -0.59
N ARG A 101 -5.08 -1.41 -0.03
CA ARG A 101 -6.26 -1.03 -0.78
C ARG A 101 -6.74 0.33 -0.30
N THR A 102 -7.13 1.18 -1.23
CA THR A 102 -7.57 2.54 -0.93
C THR A 102 -8.76 2.92 -1.81
N GLY A 103 -9.61 3.82 -1.30
CA GLY A 103 -10.69 4.42 -2.07
C GLY A 103 -10.26 5.65 -2.87
N ASP A 104 -8.99 6.00 -2.85
CA ASP A 104 -8.45 7.19 -3.50
C ASP A 104 -7.41 6.81 -4.55
N ALA A 105 -7.74 7.06 -5.83
CA ALA A 105 -6.85 6.76 -6.95
C ALA A 105 -5.51 7.48 -6.83
N THR A 106 -5.51 8.72 -6.33
CA THR A 106 -4.29 9.50 -6.15
C THR A 106 -3.38 8.87 -5.11
N GLU A 107 -3.95 8.42 -4.00
CA GLU A 107 -3.20 7.72 -2.96
C GLU A 107 -2.56 6.44 -3.50
N ALA A 108 -3.31 5.66 -4.27
CA ALA A 108 -2.79 4.45 -4.89
C ALA A 108 -1.62 4.76 -5.83
N SER A 109 -1.75 5.80 -6.64
CA SER A 109 -0.70 6.22 -7.56
C SER A 109 0.57 6.68 -6.84
N ILE A 110 0.42 7.41 -5.76
CA ILE A 110 1.56 7.88 -4.94
C ILE A 110 2.29 6.68 -4.33
N VAL A 111 1.56 5.76 -3.73
CA VAL A 111 2.15 4.56 -3.13
C VAL A 111 2.88 3.72 -4.19
N ALA A 112 2.26 3.51 -5.34
CA ALA A 112 2.87 2.76 -6.42
C ALA A 112 4.14 3.45 -6.94
N ALA A 113 4.12 4.77 -7.08
CA ALA A 113 5.30 5.53 -7.51
C ALA A 113 6.45 5.41 -6.51
N ARG A 114 6.15 5.44 -5.21
CA ARG A 114 7.17 5.26 -4.16
C ARG A 114 7.75 3.85 -4.18
N LEU A 115 6.90 2.85 -4.36
CA LEU A 115 7.34 1.46 -4.51
C LEU A 115 8.24 1.30 -5.74
N SER A 116 7.87 1.92 -6.85
CA SER A 116 8.66 1.91 -8.07
C SER A 116 10.04 2.52 -7.86
N THR A 117 10.10 3.66 -7.18
CA THR A 117 11.36 4.35 -6.89
C THR A 117 12.30 3.49 -6.06
N ILE A 118 11.77 2.83 -5.02
CA ILE A 118 12.63 2.07 -4.10
C ILE A 118 12.99 0.68 -4.65
N THR A 119 12.11 0.04 -5.40
CA THR A 119 12.35 -1.31 -5.95
C THR A 119 12.99 -1.29 -7.33
N GLY A 120 12.86 -0.20 -8.05
CA GLY A 120 13.29 -0.12 -9.44
C GLY A 120 12.36 -0.84 -10.42
N LYS A 121 11.17 -1.21 -10.00
CA LYS A 121 10.22 -1.95 -10.84
C LYS A 121 9.17 -1.02 -11.42
N LYS A 122 8.64 -1.39 -12.59
CA LYS A 122 7.64 -0.58 -13.30
C LYS A 122 6.26 -0.68 -12.65
N VAL A 123 5.46 0.36 -12.83
CA VAL A 123 4.06 0.40 -12.40
C VAL A 123 3.17 0.10 -13.59
N LEU A 124 2.22 -0.80 -13.39
CA LEU A 124 1.18 -1.12 -14.36
C LEU A 124 -0.19 -0.81 -13.77
N ALA A 125 -0.96 0.01 -14.46
CA ALA A 125 -2.35 0.28 -14.11
C ALA A 125 -3.24 -0.66 -14.91
N LEU A 126 -3.91 -1.55 -14.21
CA LEU A 126 -4.74 -2.59 -14.82
C LEU A 126 -6.22 -2.25 -14.78
#